data_406d0f94a94fef6cc508df2c616e80d5
#
_entry.id   406d0f94a94fef6cc508df2c616e80d5
#
_cell.length_a   1.000
_cell.length_b   1.000
_cell.length_c   1.000
_cell.angle_alpha   90.00
_cell.angle_beta   90.00
_cell.angle_gamma   90.00
#
_symmetry.space_group_name_H-M   'P 1'
#
loop_
_entity.id
_entity.type
_entity.pdbx_description
1 polymer ?
#
loop_
_entity_poly.entity_id
_entity_poly.type
_entity_poly.pdbx_seq_one_letter_code
_entity_poly.pdbx_strand_id
1 'polypeptide(L)'
;MSRKRYLLAAAALLPLSACGPDPIDPQTQVGPNPPLPDLHQYLLPPMHVSRSVGWKDGEVPQVAAGLQVKALATGLKGPRSLLVLPNGDVLVAESGGPTPPINRPKEIVMGWLESLSHPAGEAGQRITLLRDTDGDGVAETRTVLLDKQNAPFGMVLVDDALYVANTDAVMRFPYTAGTTQITEPGVKLTELPAGRINHHWTKSLTASPDGTKLYAGVGSNSNITENGIDEEKDRAAIWEIDRATGAHRLYATGLRNPNGLTFEPQTKTLWCVVNERDELGPDLVPDYMTSVKDGGFYGWPYSYWGSHLDPRVMPQRPDLVAQAIMPDYALSSHVAPLGMAFATGTGLPQAYRSGAFVGEHGSWNRDPLNGYKVVYVPFENGKPAGKAQDVVTGFLNADKQARGRPVGLAIDGQGALLIADDAGGAVWRVTGSGARSEAQPPAIVR
;
A
#
# COMPACT_ATOMS: atom_id res chain seq x y z
N MET A 1 -44.82 -50.27 -6.64
CA MET A 1 -43.89 -49.56 -5.81
C MET A 1 -42.49 -49.66 -6.38
N SER A 2 -42.07 -48.68 -7.18
CA SER A 2 -40.75 -48.66 -7.87
C SER A 2 -39.79 -47.74 -7.09
N ARG A 3 -38.71 -48.31 -6.54
CA ARG A 3 -37.63 -47.55 -5.87
C ARG A 3 -36.69 -47.00 -6.95
N LYS A 4 -36.72 -45.73 -7.21
CA LYS A 4 -35.68 -45.01 -7.99
C LYS A 4 -34.41 -44.91 -7.18
N ARG A 5 -33.36 -45.59 -7.65
CA ARG A 5 -31.98 -45.45 -7.11
C ARG A 5 -31.37 -44.20 -7.71
N TYR A 6 -31.07 -43.20 -6.89
CA TYR A 6 -30.22 -42.07 -7.29
C TYR A 6 -28.76 -42.53 -7.18
N LEU A 7 -28.09 -42.62 -8.33
CA LEU A 7 -26.62 -42.70 -8.40
C LEU A 7 -26.06 -41.35 -8.12
N LEU A 8 -25.44 -41.17 -6.95
CA LEU A 8 -24.54 -40.07 -6.71
C LEU A 8 -23.23 -40.33 -7.45
N ALA A 9 -22.99 -39.59 -8.53
CA ALA A 9 -21.69 -39.52 -9.16
C ALA A 9 -20.78 -38.65 -8.29
N ALA A 10 -19.92 -39.25 -7.49
CA ALA A 10 -18.82 -38.59 -6.83
C ALA A 10 -17.80 -38.18 -7.91
N ALA A 11 -17.79 -36.92 -8.32
CA ALA A 11 -16.71 -36.38 -9.13
C ALA A 11 -15.45 -36.36 -8.26
N ALA A 12 -14.54 -37.27 -8.51
CA ALA A 12 -13.19 -37.23 -7.96
C ALA A 12 -12.48 -36.03 -8.56
N LEU A 13 -12.36 -34.96 -7.79
CA LEU A 13 -11.43 -33.86 -8.06
C LEU A 13 -10.01 -34.43 -7.90
N LEU A 14 -9.45 -34.92 -8.99
CA LEU A 14 -8.01 -35.17 -9.08
C LEU A 14 -7.30 -33.81 -8.90
N PRO A 15 -6.29 -33.72 -8.04
CA PRO A 15 -5.44 -32.54 -8.02
C PRO A 15 -4.70 -32.53 -9.37
N LEU A 16 -5.12 -31.63 -10.26
CA LEU A 16 -4.31 -31.18 -11.40
C LEU A 16 -3.14 -30.42 -10.78
N SER A 17 -2.10 -31.14 -10.34
CA SER A 17 -0.81 -30.53 -10.06
C SER A 17 -0.37 -29.86 -11.36
N ALA A 18 -0.45 -28.56 -11.42
CA ALA A 18 0.10 -27.78 -12.50
C ALA A 18 1.60 -28.09 -12.54
N CYS A 19 2.06 -28.83 -13.58
CA CYS A 19 3.49 -28.92 -13.88
C CYS A 19 3.96 -27.57 -14.42
N GLY A 20 4.13 -26.63 -13.53
CA GLY A 20 4.84 -25.37 -13.78
C GLY A 20 6.28 -25.46 -13.29
N PRO A 21 7.17 -24.59 -13.72
CA PRO A 21 8.51 -24.48 -13.14
C PRO A 21 8.42 -24.23 -11.64
N ASP A 22 9.42 -24.69 -10.89
CA ASP A 22 9.52 -24.36 -9.47
C ASP A 22 9.58 -22.85 -9.26
N PRO A 23 8.91 -22.31 -8.23
CA PRO A 23 8.93 -20.90 -7.93
C PRO A 23 10.36 -20.38 -7.71
N ILE A 24 10.68 -19.24 -8.28
CA ILE A 24 11.97 -18.57 -8.08
C ILE A 24 12.06 -18.09 -6.62
N ASP A 25 13.27 -18.17 -6.03
CA ASP A 25 13.53 -17.56 -4.73
C ASP A 25 13.23 -16.04 -4.80
N PRO A 26 12.26 -15.54 -4.02
CA PRO A 26 11.87 -14.13 -4.03
C PRO A 26 13.03 -13.16 -3.84
N GLN A 27 14.06 -13.54 -3.08
CA GLN A 27 15.23 -12.72 -2.82
C GLN A 27 16.10 -12.48 -4.06
N THR A 28 16.01 -13.33 -5.08
CA THR A 28 16.71 -13.16 -6.34
C THR A 28 16.06 -12.08 -7.22
N GLN A 29 14.76 -11.83 -7.02
CA GLN A 29 13.97 -10.84 -7.76
C GLN A 29 13.99 -9.44 -7.13
N VAL A 30 14.85 -9.20 -6.14
CA VAL A 30 14.95 -7.90 -5.46
C VAL A 30 16.15 -7.12 -6.00
N GLY A 31 15.93 -5.88 -6.41
CA GLY A 31 17.01 -5.02 -6.88
C GLY A 31 16.73 -4.33 -8.23
N PRO A 32 17.72 -3.61 -8.77
CA PRO A 32 17.54 -2.82 -10.00
C PRO A 32 17.43 -3.67 -11.28
N ASN A 33 17.93 -4.90 -11.27
CA ASN A 33 17.95 -5.81 -12.41
C ASN A 33 17.45 -7.20 -12.00
N PRO A 34 16.16 -7.38 -11.72
CA PRO A 34 15.62 -8.68 -11.33
C PRO A 34 15.64 -9.64 -12.52
N PRO A 35 15.86 -10.95 -12.28
CA PRO A 35 15.60 -11.95 -13.30
C PRO A 35 14.09 -11.99 -13.59
N LEU A 36 13.73 -11.91 -14.86
CA LEU A 36 12.35 -12.06 -15.30
C LEU A 36 12.22 -13.46 -15.95
N PRO A 37 11.44 -14.36 -15.36
CA PRO A 37 11.20 -15.68 -15.96
C PRO A 37 10.35 -15.58 -17.22
N ASP A 38 10.28 -16.65 -17.97
CA ASP A 38 9.37 -16.76 -19.09
C ASP A 38 7.91 -16.63 -18.63
N LEU A 39 7.11 -15.98 -19.45
CA LEU A 39 5.69 -15.80 -19.21
C LEU A 39 4.98 -17.13 -19.17
N HIS A 40 4.24 -17.40 -18.09
CA HIS A 40 3.46 -18.63 -17.94
C HIS A 40 2.03 -18.31 -17.53
N GLN A 41 1.08 -18.56 -18.45
CA GLN A 41 -0.35 -18.37 -18.17
C GLN A 41 -0.96 -19.69 -17.73
N TYR A 42 -1.41 -19.74 -16.48
CA TYR A 42 -2.13 -20.90 -15.94
C TYR A 42 -3.62 -20.80 -16.24
N LEU A 43 -4.26 -21.92 -16.53
CA LEU A 43 -5.72 -21.99 -16.59
C LEU A 43 -6.34 -21.66 -15.22
N LEU A 44 -5.73 -22.17 -14.16
CA LEU A 44 -6.00 -21.82 -12.78
C LEU A 44 -4.66 -21.38 -12.16
N PRO A 45 -4.48 -20.09 -11.87
CA PRO A 45 -3.23 -19.61 -11.28
C PRO A 45 -3.02 -20.27 -9.91
N PRO A 46 -1.77 -20.56 -9.52
CA PRO A 46 -1.50 -20.99 -8.15
C PRO A 46 -1.95 -19.90 -7.19
N MET A 47 -2.84 -20.25 -6.28
CA MET A 47 -3.40 -19.32 -5.30
C MET A 47 -3.22 -19.87 -3.90
N HIS A 48 -2.72 -19.03 -3.02
CA HIS A 48 -2.70 -19.28 -1.59
C HIS A 48 -3.27 -18.06 -0.87
N VAL A 49 -4.55 -18.10 -0.53
CA VAL A 49 -5.19 -17.01 0.21
C VAL A 49 -4.94 -17.21 1.69
N SER A 50 -4.10 -16.35 2.26
CA SER A 50 -3.80 -16.38 3.69
C SER A 50 -5.02 -15.88 4.49
N ARG A 51 -5.59 -16.76 5.32
CA ARG A 51 -6.70 -16.40 6.21
C ARG A 51 -6.22 -15.43 7.28
N SER A 52 -6.98 -14.35 7.51
CA SER A 52 -6.72 -13.42 8.62
C SER A 52 -7.16 -14.04 9.94
N VAL A 53 -6.25 -14.05 10.93
CA VAL A 53 -6.47 -14.56 12.30
C VAL A 53 -6.23 -13.50 13.37
N GLY A 54 -5.61 -12.35 13.01
CA GLY A 54 -5.25 -11.30 13.96
C GLY A 54 -4.11 -11.68 14.92
N TRP A 55 -3.70 -10.71 15.71
CA TRP A 55 -2.73 -10.89 16.79
C TRP A 55 -3.44 -11.33 18.06
N LYS A 56 -2.87 -12.27 18.79
CA LYS A 56 -3.33 -12.62 20.14
C LYS A 56 -2.80 -11.62 21.17
N ASP A 57 -3.39 -11.62 22.33
CA ASP A 57 -2.95 -10.74 23.43
C ASP A 57 -1.46 -10.94 23.73
N GLY A 58 -0.72 -9.84 23.71
CA GLY A 58 0.73 -9.82 23.95
C GLY A 58 1.60 -10.23 22.75
N GLU A 59 1.02 -10.68 21.63
CA GLU A 59 1.80 -10.92 20.40
C GLU A 59 2.15 -9.60 19.73
N VAL A 60 3.35 -9.51 19.20
CA VAL A 60 3.85 -8.37 18.41
C VAL A 60 4.62 -8.87 17.18
N PRO A 61 4.80 -8.07 16.15
CA PRO A 61 5.70 -8.40 15.03
C PRO A 61 7.13 -8.66 15.51
N GLN A 62 7.85 -9.42 14.73
CA GLN A 62 9.30 -9.62 14.91
C GLN A 62 10.04 -8.49 14.23
N VAL A 63 11.13 -8.01 14.85
CA VAL A 63 11.97 -6.95 14.30
C VAL A 63 13.41 -7.39 14.16
N ALA A 64 14.14 -6.75 13.25
CA ALA A 64 15.58 -6.98 13.06
C ALA A 64 16.37 -6.63 14.32
N ALA A 65 17.56 -7.21 14.43
CA ALA A 65 18.45 -6.97 15.57
C ALA A 65 18.75 -5.48 15.77
N GLY A 66 18.74 -5.03 17.02
CA GLY A 66 18.92 -3.62 17.37
C GLY A 66 17.66 -2.76 17.29
N LEU A 67 16.50 -3.37 16.97
CA LEU A 67 15.19 -2.72 16.97
C LEU A 67 14.30 -3.27 18.09
N GLN A 68 13.27 -2.51 18.42
CA GLN A 68 12.16 -2.92 19.29
C GLN A 68 10.86 -2.42 18.72
N VAL A 69 9.77 -3.11 19.03
CA VAL A 69 8.42 -2.78 18.55
C VAL A 69 7.43 -2.74 19.71
N LYS A 70 6.54 -1.76 19.66
CA LYS A 70 5.36 -1.64 20.54
C LYS A 70 4.13 -1.38 19.68
N ALA A 71 2.94 -1.70 20.20
CA ALA A 71 1.70 -1.20 19.64
C ALA A 71 1.50 0.24 20.09
N LEU A 72 1.45 1.20 19.17
CA LEU A 72 0.99 2.56 19.43
C LEU A 72 -0.51 2.55 19.75
N ALA A 73 -1.28 1.76 19.00
CA ALA A 73 -2.70 1.53 19.24
C ALA A 73 -3.14 0.18 18.64
N THR A 74 -4.15 -0.44 19.26
CA THR A 74 -4.80 -1.68 18.79
C THR A 74 -6.31 -1.50 18.70
N GLY A 75 -7.04 -2.48 18.12
CA GLY A 75 -8.49 -2.44 17.97
C GLY A 75 -9.00 -1.35 17.02
N LEU A 76 -8.18 -0.98 16.03
CA LEU A 76 -8.55 -0.13 14.91
C LEU A 76 -9.31 -0.94 13.85
N LYS A 77 -10.15 -0.27 13.05
CA LYS A 77 -10.99 -0.92 12.03
C LYS A 77 -10.41 -0.71 10.63
N GLY A 78 -9.46 -1.56 10.23
CA GLY A 78 -8.79 -1.47 8.94
C GLY A 78 -7.91 -0.21 8.81
N PRO A 79 -6.88 -0.03 9.67
CA PRO A 79 -5.94 1.09 9.55
C PRO A 79 -5.11 0.91 8.28
N ARG A 80 -5.15 1.91 7.38
CA ARG A 80 -4.55 1.81 6.03
C ARG A 80 -3.47 2.83 5.77
N SER A 81 -3.63 4.06 6.20
CA SER A 81 -2.67 5.13 5.96
C SER A 81 -2.42 5.94 7.22
N LEU A 82 -1.25 6.52 7.33
CA LEU A 82 -0.78 7.27 8.49
C LEU A 82 -0.32 8.66 8.07
N LEU A 83 -0.60 9.65 8.91
CA LEU A 83 -0.02 10.98 8.81
C LEU A 83 0.41 11.44 10.20
N VAL A 84 1.68 11.74 10.37
CA VAL A 84 2.22 12.34 11.60
C VAL A 84 2.09 13.86 11.50
N LEU A 85 1.44 14.45 12.49
CA LEU A 85 1.24 15.90 12.57
C LEU A 85 2.44 16.58 13.28
N PRO A 86 2.66 17.89 13.06
CA PRO A 86 3.79 18.61 13.67
C PRO A 86 3.83 18.59 15.20
N ASN A 87 2.67 18.43 15.85
CA ASN A 87 2.56 18.31 17.32
C ASN A 87 2.77 16.86 17.85
N GLY A 88 3.08 15.91 16.97
CA GLY A 88 3.30 14.50 17.31
C GLY A 88 2.06 13.62 17.26
N ASP A 89 0.87 14.17 17.08
CA ASP A 89 -0.35 13.36 16.87
C ASP A 89 -0.23 12.52 15.60
N VAL A 90 -0.81 11.33 15.60
CA VAL A 90 -0.84 10.42 14.46
C VAL A 90 -2.27 10.29 13.97
N LEU A 91 -2.52 10.68 12.72
CA LEU A 91 -3.80 10.42 12.06
C LEU A 91 -3.75 9.06 11.36
N VAL A 92 -4.82 8.30 11.51
CA VAL A 92 -4.99 6.97 10.94
C VAL A 92 -6.24 6.97 10.07
N ALA A 93 -6.08 6.69 8.78
CA ALA A 93 -7.21 6.40 7.91
C ALA A 93 -7.67 4.97 8.17
N GLU A 94 -8.82 4.82 8.80
CA GLU A 94 -9.50 3.55 8.99
C GLU A 94 -10.51 3.36 7.85
N SER A 95 -10.21 2.46 6.91
CA SER A 95 -11.02 2.35 5.69
C SER A 95 -11.01 0.96 5.07
N GLY A 96 -12.06 0.68 4.31
CA GLY A 96 -12.18 -0.44 3.39
C GLY A 96 -12.75 0.02 2.06
N GLY A 97 -12.43 -0.70 1.01
CA GLY A 97 -12.92 -0.39 -0.32
C GLY A 97 -14.42 -0.60 -0.49
N PRO A 98 -15.01 0.02 -1.50
CA PRO A 98 -16.38 -0.28 -1.90
C PRO A 98 -16.48 -1.74 -2.34
N THR A 99 -17.64 -2.36 -2.11
CA THR A 99 -17.90 -3.71 -2.60
C THR A 99 -17.93 -3.69 -4.13
N PRO A 100 -17.03 -4.42 -4.80
CA PRO A 100 -17.00 -4.44 -6.26
C PRO A 100 -18.27 -5.10 -6.80
N PRO A 101 -18.79 -4.65 -7.97
CA PRO A 101 -19.91 -5.30 -8.60
C PRO A 101 -19.50 -6.66 -9.15
N ILE A 102 -20.38 -7.64 -9.04
CA ILE A 102 -20.19 -8.97 -9.65
C ILE A 102 -20.59 -8.88 -11.12
N ASN A 103 -19.60 -8.75 -12.00
CA ASN A 103 -19.82 -8.68 -13.45
C ASN A 103 -19.52 -10.02 -14.14
N ARG A 104 -18.78 -10.92 -13.51
CA ARG A 104 -18.30 -12.19 -14.06
C ARG A 104 -18.37 -13.30 -13.02
N PRO A 105 -18.65 -14.55 -13.41
CA PRO A 105 -18.73 -15.67 -12.47
C PRO A 105 -17.45 -15.86 -11.61
N LYS A 106 -16.27 -15.58 -12.16
CA LYS A 106 -15.01 -15.66 -11.41
C LYS A 106 -14.95 -14.69 -10.23
N GLU A 107 -15.61 -13.54 -10.33
CA GLU A 107 -15.63 -12.51 -9.29
C GLU A 107 -16.38 -12.96 -8.03
N ILE A 108 -17.33 -13.88 -8.16
CA ILE A 108 -18.02 -14.50 -7.01
C ILE A 108 -17.00 -15.31 -6.20
N VAL A 109 -16.21 -16.14 -6.89
CA VAL A 109 -15.20 -16.99 -6.26
C VAL A 109 -14.09 -16.13 -5.66
N MET A 110 -13.63 -15.11 -6.41
CA MET A 110 -12.60 -14.19 -5.94
C MET A 110 -13.07 -13.40 -4.72
N GLY A 111 -14.26 -12.81 -4.75
CA GLY A 111 -14.84 -12.08 -3.61
C GLY A 111 -15.00 -12.96 -2.36
N TRP A 112 -15.35 -14.24 -2.53
CA TRP A 112 -15.37 -15.19 -1.41
C TRP A 112 -13.96 -15.46 -0.87
N LEU A 113 -12.97 -15.68 -1.74
CA LEU A 113 -11.58 -15.89 -1.33
C LEU A 113 -11.02 -14.64 -0.65
N GLU A 114 -11.23 -13.46 -1.19
CA GLU A 114 -10.83 -12.20 -0.61
C GLU A 114 -11.43 -11.99 0.78
N SER A 115 -12.70 -12.37 0.97
CA SER A 115 -13.36 -12.27 2.29
C SER A 115 -12.67 -13.08 3.38
N LEU A 116 -11.93 -14.14 3.04
CA LEU A 116 -11.15 -14.93 3.99
C LEU A 116 -9.88 -14.21 4.46
N SER A 117 -9.37 -13.29 3.64
CA SER A 117 -8.15 -12.53 3.93
C SER A 117 -8.40 -11.21 4.67
N HIS A 118 -9.65 -10.79 4.77
CA HIS A 118 -10.02 -9.58 5.51
C HIS A 118 -10.38 -9.91 6.97
N PRO A 119 -10.09 -9.01 7.92
CA PRO A 119 -10.54 -9.18 9.29
C PRO A 119 -12.07 -9.15 9.34
N ALA A 120 -12.65 -9.87 10.32
CA ALA A 120 -14.09 -9.85 10.54
C ALA A 120 -14.53 -8.46 11.02
N GLY A 121 -15.50 -7.86 10.32
CA GLY A 121 -16.10 -6.57 10.68
C GLY A 121 -16.05 -5.54 9.55
N GLU A 122 -16.81 -4.47 9.75
CA GLU A 122 -16.81 -3.33 8.82
C GLU A 122 -15.60 -2.43 9.05
N ALA A 123 -15.03 -1.91 7.98
CA ALA A 123 -13.98 -0.89 8.04
C ALA A 123 -14.52 0.44 8.62
N GLY A 124 -13.62 1.24 9.21
CA GLY A 124 -14.01 2.41 9.97
C GLY A 124 -14.61 3.57 9.17
N GLN A 125 -14.22 3.73 7.91
CA GLN A 125 -14.63 4.84 7.02
C GLN A 125 -14.45 6.23 7.68
N ARG A 126 -13.30 6.43 8.36
CA ARG A 126 -13.04 7.60 9.20
C ARG A 126 -11.55 7.90 9.31
N ILE A 127 -11.23 9.07 9.82
CA ILE A 127 -9.88 9.42 10.26
C ILE A 127 -9.87 9.43 11.80
N THR A 128 -9.04 8.59 12.39
CA THR A 128 -8.84 8.51 13.84
C THR A 128 -7.55 9.23 14.21
N LEU A 129 -7.60 10.05 15.26
CA LEU A 129 -6.44 10.69 15.86
C LEU A 129 -5.96 9.85 17.04
N LEU A 130 -4.67 9.60 17.07
CA LEU A 130 -3.94 8.97 18.17
C LEU A 130 -2.95 9.99 18.74
N ARG A 131 -2.92 10.13 20.09
CA ARG A 131 -1.98 10.98 20.79
C ARG A 131 -1.34 10.20 21.93
N ASP A 132 -0.04 10.13 21.90
CA ASP A 132 0.84 9.68 22.98
C ASP A 132 1.17 10.90 23.84
N THR A 133 0.58 10.98 25.05
CA THR A 133 0.65 12.18 25.88
C THR A 133 1.83 12.18 26.83
N ASP A 134 2.35 11.02 27.19
CA ASP A 134 3.47 10.87 28.11
C ASP A 134 4.80 10.45 27.42
N GLY A 135 4.75 10.19 26.11
CA GLY A 135 5.92 9.89 25.29
C GLY A 135 6.42 8.45 25.44
N ASP A 136 5.61 7.54 25.97
CA ASP A 136 6.00 6.15 26.20
C ASP A 136 5.89 5.26 24.95
N GLY A 137 5.28 5.78 23.88
CA GLY A 137 5.08 5.11 22.59
C GLY A 137 3.76 4.33 22.50
N VAL A 138 2.82 4.60 23.41
CA VAL A 138 1.44 4.12 23.38
C VAL A 138 0.50 5.32 23.37
N ALA A 139 -0.57 5.29 22.61
CA ALA A 139 -1.52 6.39 22.53
C ALA A 139 -2.61 6.25 23.60
N GLU A 140 -2.62 7.16 24.60
CA GLU A 140 -3.67 7.24 25.63
C GLU A 140 -4.94 7.90 25.08
N THR A 141 -4.77 8.83 24.16
CA THR A 141 -5.91 9.51 23.53
C THR A 141 -6.19 8.91 22.15
N ARG A 142 -7.44 8.49 21.98
CA ARG A 142 -7.97 8.02 20.70
C ARG A 142 -9.31 8.66 20.43
N THR A 143 -9.40 9.47 19.39
CA THR A 143 -10.63 10.15 19.00
C THR A 143 -10.90 10.03 17.52
N VAL A 144 -12.17 10.11 17.11
CA VAL A 144 -12.54 10.22 15.69
C VAL A 144 -12.42 11.67 15.28
N LEU A 145 -11.38 11.99 14.50
CA LEU A 145 -11.15 13.36 14.00
C LEU A 145 -12.14 13.73 12.89
N LEU A 146 -12.34 12.82 11.93
CA LEU A 146 -13.30 12.96 10.83
C LEU A 146 -14.08 11.66 10.69
N ASP A 147 -15.40 11.73 10.71
CA ASP A 147 -16.30 10.59 10.52
C ASP A 147 -16.89 10.57 9.11
N LYS A 148 -17.46 9.42 8.71
CA LYS A 148 -18.22 9.23 7.47
C LYS A 148 -17.49 9.67 6.21
N GLN A 149 -16.21 9.31 6.11
CA GLN A 149 -15.43 9.52 4.90
C GLN A 149 -15.73 8.42 3.88
N ASN A 150 -15.54 8.70 2.59
CA ASN A 150 -15.77 7.72 1.52
C ASN A 150 -14.47 6.97 1.20
N ALA A 151 -14.23 5.84 1.88
CA ALA A 151 -13.02 5.04 1.73
C ALA A 151 -11.72 5.90 1.74
N PRO A 152 -11.43 6.63 2.84
CA PRO A 152 -10.29 7.54 2.92
C PRO A 152 -8.98 6.76 2.90
N PHE A 153 -7.95 7.32 2.25
CA PHE A 153 -6.63 6.71 2.23
C PHE A 153 -5.51 7.75 2.44
N GLY A 154 -5.11 8.48 1.42
CA GLY A 154 -4.04 9.45 1.51
C GLY A 154 -4.43 10.68 2.32
N MET A 155 -3.50 11.16 3.14
CA MET A 155 -3.68 12.36 3.96
C MET A 155 -2.43 13.22 3.91
N VAL A 156 -2.60 14.53 3.87
CA VAL A 156 -1.49 15.48 4.03
C VAL A 156 -1.97 16.77 4.70
N LEU A 157 -1.18 17.29 5.61
CA LEU A 157 -1.38 18.61 6.21
C LEU A 157 -0.47 19.62 5.51
N VAL A 158 -1.04 20.70 4.98
CA VAL A 158 -0.29 21.84 4.45
C VAL A 158 -0.85 23.10 5.06
N ASP A 159 -0.01 23.85 5.74
CA ASP A 159 -0.39 25.03 6.53
C ASP A 159 -1.49 24.66 7.56
N ASP A 160 -2.64 25.29 7.47
CA ASP A 160 -3.83 25.10 8.32
C ASP A 160 -4.92 24.24 7.65
N ALA A 161 -4.59 23.46 6.64
CA ALA A 161 -5.53 22.63 5.90
C ALA A 161 -5.12 21.17 5.86
N LEU A 162 -6.00 20.31 6.33
CA LEU A 162 -5.90 18.85 6.17
C LEU A 162 -6.58 18.46 4.86
N TYR A 163 -5.81 17.81 3.98
CA TYR A 163 -6.30 17.22 2.74
C TYR A 163 -6.43 15.71 2.93
N VAL A 164 -7.59 15.17 2.55
CA VAL A 164 -7.90 13.74 2.62
C VAL A 164 -8.31 13.28 1.23
N ALA A 165 -7.59 12.30 0.69
CA ALA A 165 -8.00 11.62 -0.52
C ALA A 165 -8.98 10.50 -0.17
N ASN A 166 -10.25 10.75 -0.39
CA ASN A 166 -11.30 9.76 -0.47
C ASN A 166 -11.19 8.99 -1.80
N THR A 167 -11.91 7.89 -1.94
CA THR A 167 -11.83 7.11 -3.18
C THR A 167 -12.29 7.86 -4.43
N ASP A 168 -13.11 8.90 -4.27
CA ASP A 168 -13.77 9.66 -5.34
C ASP A 168 -13.38 11.15 -5.40
N ALA A 169 -12.67 11.66 -4.39
CA ALA A 169 -12.32 13.08 -4.34
C ALA A 169 -11.16 13.37 -3.38
N VAL A 170 -10.44 14.45 -3.62
CA VAL A 170 -9.61 15.10 -2.60
C VAL A 170 -10.47 16.14 -1.87
N MET A 171 -10.63 15.94 -0.57
CA MET A 171 -11.35 16.82 0.33
C MET A 171 -10.38 17.70 1.11
N ARG A 172 -10.73 18.96 1.35
CA ARG A 172 -10.00 19.93 2.18
C ARG A 172 -10.81 20.23 3.43
N PHE A 173 -10.18 20.14 4.60
CA PHE A 173 -10.76 20.49 5.89
C PHE A 173 -9.89 21.55 6.57
N PRO A 174 -10.47 22.55 7.25
CA PRO A 174 -9.70 23.44 8.11
C PRO A 174 -9.13 22.63 9.29
N TYR A 175 -7.87 22.89 9.64
CA TYR A 175 -7.22 22.20 10.74
C TYR A 175 -6.45 23.19 11.61
N THR A 176 -6.70 23.14 12.92
CA THR A 176 -5.92 23.87 13.92
C THR A 176 -5.16 22.86 14.78
N ALA A 177 -3.88 23.14 15.06
CA ALA A 177 -3.05 22.26 15.86
C ALA A 177 -3.70 21.95 17.22
N GLY A 178 -3.72 20.66 17.58
CA GLY A 178 -4.35 20.17 18.80
C GLY A 178 -5.85 19.86 18.69
N THR A 179 -6.50 20.18 17.55
CA THR A 179 -7.90 19.76 17.26
C THR A 179 -8.03 18.24 17.32
N THR A 180 -9.02 17.76 18.07
CA THR A 180 -9.31 16.34 18.23
C THR A 180 -10.57 15.88 17.48
N GLN A 181 -11.34 16.81 16.94
CA GLN A 181 -12.53 16.56 16.13
C GLN A 181 -12.76 17.74 15.17
N ILE A 182 -13.05 17.44 13.91
CA ILE A 182 -13.46 18.40 12.89
C ILE A 182 -14.93 18.14 12.58
N THR A 183 -15.78 19.12 12.85
CA THR A 183 -17.24 19.05 12.63
C THR A 183 -17.67 19.84 11.40
N GLU A 184 -16.83 20.74 10.91
CA GLU A 184 -17.07 21.51 9.71
C GLU A 184 -17.06 20.59 8.48
N PRO A 185 -18.00 20.78 7.56
CA PRO A 185 -18.02 20.01 6.32
C PRO A 185 -16.75 20.30 5.50
N GLY A 186 -16.15 19.24 4.97
CA GLY A 186 -15.03 19.39 4.03
C GLY A 186 -15.46 20.01 2.71
N VAL A 187 -14.55 20.75 2.10
CA VAL A 187 -14.71 21.29 0.76
C VAL A 187 -14.03 20.35 -0.24
N LYS A 188 -14.77 19.93 -1.26
CA LYS A 188 -14.18 19.14 -2.36
C LYS A 188 -13.22 20.02 -3.15
N LEU A 189 -11.95 19.64 -3.18
CA LEU A 189 -10.92 20.33 -3.96
C LEU A 189 -10.96 19.89 -5.42
N THR A 190 -10.98 18.56 -5.68
CA THR A 190 -11.07 17.97 -7.01
C THR A 190 -11.69 16.60 -6.94
N GLU A 191 -12.34 16.17 -8.02
CA GLU A 191 -12.83 14.80 -8.18
C GLU A 191 -11.69 13.87 -8.57
N LEU A 192 -11.78 12.61 -8.14
CA LEU A 192 -10.87 11.54 -8.54
C LEU A 192 -11.66 10.43 -9.22
N PRO A 193 -11.04 9.69 -10.17
CA PRO A 193 -11.70 8.58 -10.81
C PRO A 193 -12.15 7.52 -9.80
N ALA A 194 -13.45 7.26 -9.77
CA ALA A 194 -14.10 6.24 -8.96
C ALA A 194 -15.04 5.42 -9.83
N GLY A 195 -16.37 5.46 -9.61
CA GLY A 195 -17.36 4.79 -10.42
C GLY A 195 -17.76 3.42 -9.85
N ARG A 196 -18.57 2.68 -10.62
CA ARG A 196 -19.15 1.41 -10.21
C ARG A 196 -18.11 0.29 -10.08
N ILE A 197 -17.17 0.23 -11.01
CA ILE A 197 -16.00 -0.62 -10.94
C ILE A 197 -14.87 0.27 -10.39
N ASN A 198 -14.35 0.03 -9.26
CA ASN A 198 -13.29 0.83 -8.66
C ASN A 198 -12.27 -0.13 -8.02
N HIS A 199 -11.69 -0.99 -8.85
CA HIS A 199 -10.87 -2.11 -8.43
C HIS A 199 -9.72 -1.68 -7.52
N HIS A 200 -8.91 -0.70 -7.96
CA HIS A 200 -7.93 -0.06 -7.09
C HIS A 200 -8.50 1.25 -6.53
N TRP A 201 -9.21 1.13 -5.43
CA TRP A 201 -9.95 2.22 -4.81
C TRP A 201 -9.08 3.17 -3.98
N THR A 202 -7.92 2.74 -3.54
CA THR A 202 -6.99 3.56 -2.74
C THR A 202 -6.48 4.76 -3.53
N LYS A 203 -6.34 5.90 -2.85
CA LYS A 203 -5.80 7.14 -3.42
C LYS A 203 -4.71 7.66 -2.49
N SER A 204 -3.45 7.30 -2.75
CA SER A 204 -2.31 7.88 -2.04
C SER A 204 -2.24 9.38 -2.28
N LEU A 205 -1.78 10.15 -1.29
CA LEU A 205 -1.68 11.60 -1.38
C LEU A 205 -0.40 12.10 -0.72
N THR A 206 0.28 13.02 -1.38
CA THR A 206 1.40 13.77 -0.80
C THR A 206 1.41 15.19 -1.34
N ALA A 207 2.13 16.13 -0.67
CA ALA A 207 2.30 17.49 -1.14
C ALA A 207 3.70 17.71 -1.71
N SER A 208 3.82 18.63 -2.67
CA SER A 208 5.13 19.13 -3.10
C SER A 208 5.90 19.75 -1.92
N PRO A 209 7.23 19.75 -1.96
CA PRO A 209 8.04 20.33 -0.88
C PRO A 209 7.75 21.81 -0.58
N ASP A 210 7.26 22.55 -1.56
CA ASP A 210 6.84 23.97 -1.41
C ASP A 210 5.35 24.12 -1.02
N GLY A 211 4.63 23.01 -0.89
CA GLY A 211 3.22 22.98 -0.51
C GLY A 211 2.25 23.53 -1.57
N THR A 212 2.69 23.85 -2.79
CA THR A 212 1.81 24.45 -3.82
C THR A 212 0.99 23.41 -4.58
N LYS A 213 1.47 22.18 -4.66
CA LYS A 213 0.84 21.07 -5.38
C LYS A 213 0.56 19.88 -4.46
N LEU A 214 -0.47 19.11 -4.82
CA LEU A 214 -0.73 17.80 -4.28
C LEU A 214 -0.51 16.75 -5.37
N TYR A 215 -0.04 15.56 -5.00
CA TYR A 215 0.12 14.43 -5.90
C TYR A 215 -0.73 13.28 -5.41
N ALA A 216 -1.63 12.79 -6.27
CA ALA A 216 -2.52 11.69 -5.96
C ALA A 216 -2.24 10.46 -6.83
N GLY A 217 -2.03 9.31 -6.20
CA GLY A 217 -1.94 8.02 -6.90
C GLY A 217 -3.33 7.48 -7.20
N VAL A 218 -3.60 7.19 -8.46
CA VAL A 218 -4.87 6.65 -8.95
C VAL A 218 -4.62 5.33 -9.66
N GLY A 219 -4.95 4.23 -9.02
CA GLY A 219 -4.76 2.90 -9.60
C GLY A 219 -5.73 2.58 -10.73
N SER A 220 -5.40 1.56 -11.52
CA SER A 220 -6.22 1.08 -12.64
C SER A 220 -7.59 0.56 -12.16
N ASN A 221 -8.52 0.46 -13.08
CA ASN A 221 -9.86 -0.09 -12.82
C ASN A 221 -9.95 -1.60 -13.06
N SER A 222 -8.85 -2.22 -13.45
CA SER A 222 -8.77 -3.63 -13.83
C SER A 222 -7.35 -4.18 -13.64
N ASN A 223 -7.17 -5.47 -13.85
CA ASN A 223 -5.85 -6.07 -13.90
C ASN A 223 -5.11 -5.69 -15.20
N ILE A 224 -5.77 -5.86 -16.36
CA ILE A 224 -5.19 -5.68 -17.71
C ILE A 224 -6.19 -5.14 -18.72
N THR A 225 -7.03 -4.19 -18.35
CA THR A 225 -8.08 -3.61 -19.22
C THR A 225 -9.24 -4.56 -19.58
N GLU A 226 -9.48 -5.59 -18.80
CA GLU A 226 -10.55 -6.55 -19.02
C GLU A 226 -11.97 -5.96 -18.95
N ASN A 227 -12.10 -4.73 -18.45
CA ASN A 227 -13.34 -3.97 -18.44
C ASN A 227 -13.45 -2.99 -19.63
N GLY A 228 -12.44 -2.97 -20.50
CA GLY A 228 -12.28 -2.03 -21.61
C GLY A 228 -11.32 -0.89 -21.29
N ILE A 229 -10.61 -0.43 -22.31
CA ILE A 229 -9.60 0.64 -22.16
C ILE A 229 -10.23 1.99 -21.74
N ASP A 230 -11.47 2.25 -22.13
CA ASP A 230 -12.17 3.48 -21.79
C ASP A 230 -12.48 3.59 -20.30
N GLU A 231 -12.62 2.45 -19.58
CA GLU A 231 -12.79 2.40 -18.13
C GLU A 231 -11.50 2.76 -17.37
N GLU A 232 -10.37 2.80 -18.08
CA GLU A 232 -9.07 3.19 -17.53
C GLU A 232 -8.72 4.67 -17.74
N LYS A 233 -9.66 5.45 -18.27
CA LYS A 233 -9.44 6.88 -18.50
C LYS A 233 -9.02 7.56 -17.20
N ASP A 234 -7.90 8.31 -17.26
CA ASP A 234 -7.31 9.07 -16.17
C ASP A 234 -6.89 8.21 -14.95
N ARG A 235 -6.73 6.89 -15.14
CA ARG A 235 -6.29 5.90 -14.15
C ARG A 235 -4.90 5.35 -14.47
N ALA A 236 -4.41 4.46 -13.62
CA ALA A 236 -3.04 3.95 -13.66
C ALA A 236 -2.01 5.09 -13.77
N ALA A 237 -2.19 6.11 -12.94
CA ALA A 237 -1.55 7.40 -13.07
C ALA A 237 -1.27 8.06 -11.72
N ILE A 238 -0.35 9.02 -11.75
CA ILE A 238 -0.19 10.01 -10.69
C ILE A 238 -0.73 11.34 -11.22
N TRP A 239 -1.64 11.93 -10.46
CA TRP A 239 -2.21 13.24 -10.73
C TRP A 239 -1.41 14.31 -10.00
N GLU A 240 -1.13 15.42 -10.66
CA GLU A 240 -0.69 16.66 -10.05
C GLU A 240 -1.88 17.61 -9.95
N ILE A 241 -2.16 18.10 -8.75
CA ILE A 241 -3.33 18.91 -8.41
C ILE A 241 -2.84 20.24 -7.87
N ASP A 242 -3.29 21.34 -8.42
CA ASP A 242 -3.03 22.67 -7.88
C ASP A 242 -3.81 22.86 -6.57
N ARG A 243 -3.09 23.07 -5.46
CA ARG A 243 -3.67 23.15 -4.12
C ARG A 243 -4.66 24.29 -3.94
N ALA A 244 -4.46 25.41 -4.65
CA ALA A 244 -5.30 26.59 -4.51
C ALA A 244 -6.60 26.49 -5.30
N THR A 245 -6.56 25.86 -6.49
CA THR A 245 -7.66 25.88 -7.47
C THR A 245 -8.33 24.54 -7.66
N GLY A 246 -7.66 23.41 -7.32
CA GLY A 246 -8.10 22.06 -7.64
C GLY A 246 -7.90 21.65 -9.11
N ALA A 247 -7.34 22.52 -9.94
CA ALA A 247 -6.99 22.19 -11.31
C ALA A 247 -5.95 21.07 -11.31
N HIS A 248 -6.09 20.10 -12.22
CA HIS A 248 -5.22 18.93 -12.23
C HIS A 248 -4.78 18.54 -13.64
N ARG A 249 -3.70 17.76 -13.70
CA ARG A 249 -3.21 17.07 -14.90
C ARG A 249 -2.65 15.70 -14.55
N LEU A 250 -2.49 14.85 -15.54
CA LEU A 250 -1.72 13.61 -15.37
C LEU A 250 -0.23 13.96 -15.30
N TYR A 251 0.40 13.68 -14.17
CA TYR A 251 1.83 13.91 -13.97
C TYR A 251 2.66 12.75 -14.56
N ALA A 252 2.22 11.50 -14.30
CA ALA A 252 2.82 10.29 -14.88
C ALA A 252 1.73 9.25 -15.13
N THR A 253 1.94 8.37 -16.10
CA THR A 253 0.96 7.34 -16.53
C THR A 253 1.62 5.97 -16.68
N GLY A 254 0.80 4.93 -16.82
CA GLY A 254 1.29 3.57 -16.99
C GLY A 254 1.79 2.92 -15.70
N LEU A 255 1.44 3.47 -14.53
CA LEU A 255 1.70 2.94 -13.20
C LEU A 255 0.44 2.21 -12.74
N ARG A 256 0.39 0.88 -12.85
CA ARG A 256 -0.86 0.11 -12.66
C ARG A 256 -1.60 0.47 -11.37
N ASN A 257 -0.94 0.41 -10.23
CA ASN A 257 -1.53 0.79 -8.94
C ASN A 257 -0.47 1.49 -8.06
N PRO A 258 -0.23 2.81 -8.27
CA PRO A 258 0.77 3.55 -7.53
C PRO A 258 0.27 3.88 -6.12
N ASN A 259 1.07 3.51 -5.12
CA ASN A 259 0.82 3.76 -3.70
C ASN A 259 2.09 4.33 -3.03
N GLY A 260 2.00 4.67 -1.74
CA GLY A 260 3.15 5.08 -0.95
C GLY A 260 3.88 6.31 -1.51
N LEU A 261 3.14 7.29 -2.12
CA LEU A 261 3.74 8.48 -2.68
C LEU A 261 4.45 9.30 -1.61
N THR A 262 5.72 9.61 -1.85
CA THR A 262 6.52 10.43 -0.94
C THR A 262 7.69 11.08 -1.67
N PHE A 263 8.20 12.19 -1.16
CA PHE A 263 9.38 12.86 -1.70
C PHE A 263 10.65 12.38 -0.99
N GLU A 264 11.68 12.04 -1.77
CA GLU A 264 12.99 11.73 -1.23
C GLU A 264 13.58 13.02 -0.56
N PRO A 265 14.04 12.94 0.70
CA PRO A 265 14.32 14.14 1.49
C PRO A 265 15.45 15.03 0.95
N GLN A 266 16.46 14.47 0.26
CA GLN A 266 17.64 15.19 -0.23
C GLN A 266 17.40 15.78 -1.61
N THR A 267 16.98 14.96 -2.56
CA THR A 267 16.82 15.34 -3.97
C THR A 267 15.48 15.96 -4.30
N LYS A 268 14.50 15.84 -3.38
CA LYS A 268 13.10 16.24 -3.59
C LYS A 268 12.45 15.56 -4.80
N THR A 269 12.94 14.39 -5.17
CA THR A 269 12.34 13.55 -6.20
C THR A 269 11.11 12.84 -5.64
N LEU A 270 10.01 12.85 -6.38
CA LEU A 270 8.81 12.08 -6.04
C LEU A 270 9.07 10.59 -6.30
N TRP A 271 8.73 9.75 -5.34
CA TRP A 271 8.81 8.29 -5.42
C TRP A 271 7.45 7.66 -5.14
N CYS A 272 7.24 6.47 -5.67
CA CYS A 272 6.09 5.62 -5.35
C CYS A 272 6.48 4.14 -5.35
N VAL A 273 5.63 3.32 -4.76
CA VAL A 273 5.60 1.87 -4.95
C VAL A 273 4.43 1.51 -5.86
N VAL A 274 4.58 0.45 -6.64
CA VAL A 274 3.55 0.04 -7.62
C VAL A 274 3.28 -1.44 -7.49
N ASN A 275 1.98 -1.76 -7.37
CA ASN A 275 1.50 -3.12 -7.49
C ASN A 275 1.28 -3.42 -8.97
N GLU A 276 2.08 -4.33 -9.50
CA GLU A 276 2.02 -4.75 -10.90
C GLU A 276 0.89 -5.73 -11.19
N ARG A 277 0.77 -6.07 -12.46
CA ARG A 277 -0.30 -6.93 -12.94
C ARG A 277 -0.13 -8.40 -12.53
N ASP A 278 -1.27 -9.04 -12.34
CA ASP A 278 -1.39 -10.45 -12.01
C ASP A 278 -1.53 -11.33 -13.28
N GLU A 279 -1.51 -12.66 -13.11
CA GLU A 279 -1.84 -13.66 -14.12
C GLU A 279 -0.80 -13.83 -15.26
N LEU A 280 0.47 -13.46 -15.03
CA LEU A 280 1.59 -13.84 -15.91
C LEU A 280 2.48 -14.94 -15.30
N GLY A 281 2.06 -15.50 -14.18
CA GLY A 281 2.76 -16.53 -13.42
C GLY A 281 3.03 -16.12 -11.99
N PRO A 282 3.46 -17.05 -11.12
CA PRO A 282 3.72 -16.76 -9.70
C PRO A 282 4.94 -15.87 -9.49
N ASP A 283 5.84 -15.81 -10.48
CA ASP A 283 7.10 -15.09 -10.40
C ASP A 283 7.16 -13.89 -11.36
N LEU A 284 6.02 -13.49 -11.95
CA LEU A 284 5.89 -12.36 -12.87
C LEU A 284 4.58 -11.62 -12.63
N VAL A 285 4.57 -10.30 -12.49
CA VAL A 285 5.61 -9.28 -12.66
C VAL A 285 6.11 -8.87 -11.28
N PRO A 286 7.41 -8.53 -11.12
CA PRO A 286 7.87 -7.94 -9.87
C PRO A 286 7.15 -6.63 -9.59
N ASP A 287 6.58 -6.49 -8.40
CA ASP A 287 6.20 -5.21 -7.85
C ASP A 287 7.45 -4.35 -7.65
N TYR A 288 7.32 -3.03 -7.63
CA TYR A 288 8.50 -2.18 -7.64
C TYR A 288 8.33 -0.87 -6.88
N MET A 289 9.45 -0.22 -6.60
CA MET A 289 9.55 1.19 -6.27
C MET A 289 10.26 1.95 -7.37
N THR A 290 9.83 3.18 -7.64
CA THR A 290 10.42 4.00 -8.71
C THR A 290 10.32 5.49 -8.43
N SER A 291 11.31 6.23 -8.95
CA SER A 291 11.25 7.68 -9.08
C SER A 291 10.25 8.06 -10.17
N VAL A 292 9.45 9.08 -9.91
CA VAL A 292 8.38 9.49 -10.83
C VAL A 292 8.81 10.71 -11.64
N LYS A 293 8.78 10.59 -12.96
CA LYS A 293 9.16 11.65 -13.90
C LYS A 293 7.90 12.34 -14.44
N ASP A 294 7.93 13.65 -14.51
CA ASP A 294 6.90 14.45 -15.17
C ASP A 294 6.77 14.06 -16.65
N GLY A 295 5.54 13.77 -17.10
CA GLY A 295 5.25 13.26 -18.43
C GLY A 295 5.68 11.80 -18.65
N GLY A 296 6.19 11.09 -17.63
CA GLY A 296 6.67 9.72 -17.74
C GLY A 296 5.56 8.71 -18.01
N PHE A 297 5.87 7.69 -18.83
CA PHE A 297 5.02 6.52 -19.06
C PHE A 297 5.74 5.26 -18.57
N TYR A 298 5.10 4.43 -17.73
CA TYR A 298 5.72 3.30 -17.05
C TYR A 298 5.24 1.93 -17.56
N GLY A 299 4.52 1.90 -18.67
CA GLY A 299 4.24 0.70 -19.47
C GLY A 299 2.81 0.18 -19.38
N TRP A 300 2.17 0.11 -18.21
CA TRP A 300 0.83 -0.45 -18.10
C TRP A 300 -0.18 0.32 -18.96
N PRO A 301 -1.10 -0.32 -19.70
CA PRO A 301 -1.33 -1.77 -19.73
C PRO A 301 -0.53 -2.52 -20.79
N TYR A 302 0.22 -1.85 -21.67
CA TYR A 302 0.79 -2.41 -22.88
C TYR A 302 2.12 -3.15 -22.68
N SER A 303 2.81 -2.83 -21.61
CA SER A 303 4.07 -3.49 -21.23
C SER A 303 4.22 -3.53 -19.71
N TYR A 304 5.12 -4.37 -19.21
CA TYR A 304 5.50 -4.50 -17.82
C TYR A 304 7.03 -4.42 -17.71
N TRP A 305 7.52 -4.02 -16.55
CA TRP A 305 8.95 -3.87 -16.27
C TRP A 305 9.69 -3.19 -17.44
N GLY A 306 9.32 -1.96 -17.75
CA GLY A 306 9.78 -1.22 -18.92
C GLY A 306 9.14 -1.72 -20.22
N SER A 307 9.96 -2.13 -21.21
CA SER A 307 9.49 -2.45 -22.56
C SER A 307 9.11 -3.92 -22.81
N HIS A 308 8.92 -4.73 -21.75
CA HIS A 308 8.45 -6.10 -21.92
C HIS A 308 6.96 -6.10 -22.30
N LEU A 309 6.68 -6.43 -23.56
CA LEU A 309 5.33 -6.38 -24.12
C LEU A 309 4.36 -7.30 -23.39
N ASP A 310 3.17 -6.79 -23.00
CA ASP A 310 2.08 -7.64 -22.52
C ASP A 310 1.31 -8.24 -23.70
N PRO A 311 1.35 -9.57 -23.93
CA PRO A 311 0.74 -10.17 -25.10
C PRO A 311 -0.81 -10.23 -25.04
N ARG A 312 -1.40 -9.95 -23.88
CA ARG A 312 -2.85 -10.06 -23.67
C ARG A 312 -3.61 -8.77 -23.94
N VAL A 313 -2.91 -7.64 -24.05
CA VAL A 313 -3.53 -6.32 -24.24
C VAL A 313 -3.63 -5.98 -25.72
N MET A 314 -4.85 -5.78 -26.21
CA MET A 314 -5.11 -5.48 -27.62
C MET A 314 -6.01 -4.24 -27.77
N PRO A 315 -5.76 -3.39 -28.78
CA PRO A 315 -4.65 -3.45 -29.75
C PRO A 315 -3.30 -3.14 -29.09
N GLN A 316 -2.24 -3.71 -29.62
CA GLN A 316 -0.88 -3.41 -29.18
C GLN A 316 -0.50 -1.95 -29.50
N ARG A 317 0.34 -1.36 -28.64
CA ARG A 317 0.83 0.02 -28.78
C ARG A 317 2.38 0.05 -28.73
N PRO A 318 3.08 -0.47 -29.74
CA PRO A 318 4.54 -0.53 -29.75
C PRO A 318 5.20 0.85 -29.64
N ASP A 319 4.52 1.89 -30.07
CA ASP A 319 4.92 3.29 -29.91
C ASP A 319 5.00 3.72 -28.43
N LEU A 320 4.05 3.29 -27.59
CA LEU A 320 4.07 3.54 -26.16
C LEU A 320 5.06 2.59 -25.44
N VAL A 321 5.11 1.33 -25.83
CA VAL A 321 6.05 0.35 -25.26
C VAL A 321 7.49 0.81 -25.41
N ALA A 322 7.84 1.41 -26.55
CA ALA A 322 9.18 1.95 -26.78
C ALA A 322 9.53 3.16 -25.89
N GLN A 323 8.53 3.82 -25.31
CA GLN A 323 8.70 4.97 -24.41
C GLN A 323 8.63 4.58 -22.92
N ALA A 324 8.29 3.31 -22.63
CA ALA A 324 8.09 2.86 -21.26
C ALA A 324 9.37 2.97 -20.43
N ILE A 325 9.28 3.68 -19.33
CA ILE A 325 10.38 3.86 -18.36
C ILE A 325 10.51 2.57 -17.54
N MET A 326 11.74 2.05 -17.47
CA MET A 326 12.05 0.93 -16.58
C MET A 326 12.03 1.40 -15.12
N PRO A 327 11.35 0.67 -14.21
CA PRO A 327 11.39 0.97 -12.80
C PRO A 327 12.80 0.94 -12.19
N ASP A 328 13.01 1.72 -11.13
CA ASP A 328 14.33 1.84 -10.51
C ASP A 328 14.72 0.60 -9.68
N TYR A 329 13.73 -0.08 -9.04
CA TYR A 329 14.03 -1.15 -8.09
C TYR A 329 12.86 -2.12 -7.91
N ALA A 330 13.09 -3.40 -8.15
CA ALA A 330 12.13 -4.48 -7.93
C ALA A 330 12.06 -4.89 -6.46
N LEU A 331 10.85 -5.19 -6.00
CA LEU A 331 10.55 -5.66 -4.65
C LEU A 331 10.21 -7.16 -4.62
N SER A 332 10.36 -7.89 -5.74
CA SER A 332 9.88 -9.23 -6.01
C SER A 332 8.40 -9.29 -6.41
N SER A 333 7.97 -10.45 -6.94
CA SER A 333 6.62 -10.62 -7.50
C SER A 333 5.57 -10.75 -6.41
N HIS A 334 4.46 -10.05 -6.61
CA HIS A 334 3.23 -10.14 -5.82
C HIS A 334 3.37 -9.82 -4.33
N VAL A 335 4.33 -8.97 -3.95
CA VAL A 335 4.47 -8.53 -2.55
C VAL A 335 3.41 -7.50 -2.14
N ALA A 336 2.72 -6.90 -3.11
CA ALA A 336 1.69 -5.89 -2.92
C ALA A 336 2.15 -4.70 -2.05
N PRO A 337 3.12 -3.88 -2.48
CA PRO A 337 3.62 -2.76 -1.71
C PRO A 337 2.57 -1.64 -1.67
N LEU A 338 2.15 -1.23 -0.46
CA LEU A 338 1.08 -0.24 -0.27
C LEU A 338 1.53 1.02 0.46
N GLY A 339 2.68 0.98 1.13
CA GLY A 339 3.23 2.11 1.87
C GLY A 339 4.72 2.26 1.63
N MET A 340 5.20 3.51 1.62
CA MET A 340 6.60 3.85 1.58
C MET A 340 6.87 5.08 2.45
N ALA A 341 7.96 5.06 3.21
CA ALA A 341 8.41 6.21 3.99
C ALA A 341 9.93 6.29 3.96
N PHE A 342 10.47 7.46 3.63
CA PHE A 342 11.91 7.70 3.77
C PHE A 342 12.29 7.89 5.22
N ALA A 343 13.38 7.27 5.64
CA ALA A 343 13.92 7.43 6.97
C ALA A 343 14.35 8.88 7.23
N THR A 344 13.89 9.43 8.34
CA THR A 344 14.24 10.77 8.82
C THR A 344 14.48 10.72 10.32
N GLY A 345 15.32 11.61 10.86
CA GLY A 345 15.58 11.66 12.30
C GLY A 345 16.54 10.59 12.78
N THR A 346 16.58 10.36 14.10
CA THR A 346 17.59 9.53 14.78
C THR A 346 17.02 8.40 15.64
N GLY A 347 15.71 8.19 15.63
CA GLY A 347 15.01 7.17 16.45
C GLY A 347 15.37 5.73 16.08
N LEU A 348 15.91 5.51 14.86
CA LEU A 348 16.39 4.23 14.39
C LEU A 348 17.92 4.15 14.39
N PRO A 349 18.53 2.94 14.43
CA PRO A 349 19.96 2.75 14.28
C PRO A 349 20.52 3.38 13.00
N GLN A 350 21.80 3.74 13.01
CA GLN A 350 22.49 4.38 11.88
C GLN A 350 22.28 3.66 10.54
N ALA A 351 22.22 2.33 10.56
CA ALA A 351 22.01 1.50 9.36
C ALA A 351 20.68 1.77 8.64
N TYR A 352 19.69 2.37 9.32
CA TYR A 352 18.35 2.64 8.80
C TYR A 352 18.04 4.14 8.60
N ARG A 353 19.06 5.00 8.51
CA ARG A 353 18.87 6.48 8.45
C ARG A 353 18.95 7.07 7.05
N SER A 354 19.37 6.29 6.04
CA SER A 354 19.48 6.75 4.65
C SER A 354 18.87 5.73 3.72
N GLY A 355 17.54 5.82 3.53
CA GLY A 355 16.80 4.90 2.68
C GLY A 355 15.31 4.96 2.91
N ALA A 356 14.60 4.04 2.29
CA ALA A 356 13.15 3.95 2.33
C ALA A 356 12.69 2.63 2.98
N PHE A 357 11.69 2.72 3.83
CA PHE A 357 10.91 1.57 4.29
C PHE A 357 9.75 1.33 3.32
N VAL A 358 9.46 0.06 3.03
CA VAL A 358 8.34 -0.35 2.18
C VAL A 358 7.50 -1.38 2.92
N GLY A 359 6.21 -1.14 3.01
CA GLY A 359 5.23 -2.07 3.57
C GLY A 359 4.70 -3.00 2.49
N GLU A 360 5.05 -4.28 2.58
CA GLU A 360 4.63 -5.34 1.68
C GLU A 360 3.42 -6.06 2.27
N HIS A 361 2.22 -5.77 1.75
CA HIS A 361 0.95 -6.29 2.26
C HIS A 361 0.83 -7.81 2.10
N GLY A 362 1.47 -8.38 1.09
CA GLY A 362 1.60 -9.80 0.86
C GLY A 362 0.71 -10.37 -0.23
N SER A 363 1.20 -11.45 -0.84
CA SER A 363 0.60 -12.12 -2.00
C SER A 363 -0.66 -12.93 -1.65
N TRP A 364 -1.48 -13.16 -2.67
CA TRP A 364 -2.61 -14.10 -2.64
C TRP A 364 -2.55 -15.11 -3.81
N ASN A 365 -1.82 -14.77 -4.86
CA ASN A 365 -1.73 -15.48 -6.15
C ASN A 365 -0.37 -16.13 -6.36
N ARG A 366 0.28 -16.52 -5.28
CA ARG A 366 1.56 -17.19 -5.26
C ARG A 366 1.61 -18.26 -4.15
N ASP A 367 2.30 -19.37 -4.41
CA ASP A 367 2.69 -20.36 -3.41
C ASP A 367 4.16 -20.76 -3.69
N PRO A 368 5.10 -20.56 -2.73
CA PRO A 368 4.88 -20.02 -1.39
C PRO A 368 4.50 -18.53 -1.37
N LEU A 369 3.81 -18.12 -0.31
CA LEU A 369 3.45 -16.71 -0.08
C LEU A 369 4.69 -15.80 -0.04
N ASN A 370 4.55 -14.57 -0.52
CA ASN A 370 5.60 -13.56 -0.56
C ASN A 370 5.10 -12.23 0.04
N GLY A 371 6.02 -11.39 0.57
CA GLY A 371 5.67 -10.17 1.28
C GLY A 371 5.31 -10.44 2.74
N TYR A 372 4.23 -9.81 3.28
CA TYR A 372 3.81 -9.86 4.68
C TYR A 372 4.91 -9.38 5.64
N LYS A 373 5.56 -8.27 5.29
CA LYS A 373 6.69 -7.73 6.02
C LYS A 373 6.92 -6.25 5.69
N VAL A 374 7.78 -5.62 6.44
CA VAL A 374 8.35 -4.32 6.08
C VAL A 374 9.81 -4.52 5.74
N VAL A 375 10.21 -4.04 4.58
CA VAL A 375 11.60 -4.05 4.13
C VAL A 375 12.19 -2.64 4.16
N TYR A 376 13.51 -2.57 4.27
CA TYR A 376 14.29 -1.34 4.16
C TYR A 376 15.19 -1.42 2.93
N VAL A 377 15.11 -0.44 2.06
CA VAL A 377 15.97 -0.28 0.88
C VAL A 377 16.95 0.86 1.16
N PRO A 378 18.26 0.60 1.27
CA PRO A 378 19.25 1.66 1.44
C PRO A 378 19.28 2.61 0.24
N PHE A 379 19.56 3.89 0.49
CA PHE A 379 19.71 4.92 -0.54
C PHE A 379 21.05 5.64 -0.41
N GLU A 380 21.66 5.92 -1.55
CA GLU A 380 22.82 6.78 -1.70
C GLU A 380 22.58 7.78 -2.84
N ASN A 381 22.83 9.06 -2.59
CA ASN A 381 22.61 10.12 -3.57
C ASN A 381 21.21 10.13 -4.19
N GLY A 382 20.18 9.84 -3.35
CA GLY A 382 18.78 9.83 -3.76
C GLY A 382 18.34 8.63 -4.61
N LYS A 383 19.13 7.54 -4.65
CA LYS A 383 18.83 6.32 -5.40
C LYS A 383 19.02 5.07 -4.55
N PRO A 384 18.27 3.99 -4.82
CA PRO A 384 18.48 2.71 -4.17
C PRO A 384 19.93 2.22 -4.32
N ALA A 385 20.52 1.78 -3.19
CA ALA A 385 21.93 1.37 -3.12
C ALA A 385 22.09 0.10 -2.28
N GLY A 386 21.87 -1.04 -2.91
CA GLY A 386 22.01 -2.34 -2.25
C GLY A 386 20.74 -3.17 -2.24
N LYS A 387 20.74 -4.27 -1.48
CA LYS A 387 19.58 -5.15 -1.37
C LYS A 387 18.62 -4.69 -0.28
N ALA A 388 17.34 -4.90 -0.51
CA ALA A 388 16.34 -4.74 0.54
C ALA A 388 16.61 -5.69 1.71
N GLN A 389 16.38 -5.19 2.92
CA GLN A 389 16.57 -5.90 4.18
C GLN A 389 15.25 -6.06 4.90
N ASP A 390 14.95 -7.25 5.41
CA ASP A 390 13.76 -7.48 6.23
C ASP A 390 13.94 -6.76 7.57
N VAL A 391 13.01 -5.86 7.90
CA VAL A 391 13.05 -5.04 9.12
C VAL A 391 12.00 -5.46 10.12
N VAL A 392 10.77 -5.68 9.65
CA VAL A 392 9.65 -6.15 10.47
C VAL A 392 8.99 -7.33 9.78
N THR A 393 8.89 -8.44 10.48
CA THR A 393 8.37 -9.72 10.00
C THR A 393 7.39 -10.33 11.01
N GLY A 394 6.98 -11.58 10.81
CA GLY A 394 6.09 -12.29 11.74
C GLY A 394 4.61 -12.00 11.53
N PHE A 395 4.23 -11.30 10.45
CA PHE A 395 2.83 -11.08 10.07
C PHE A 395 2.14 -12.36 9.59
N LEU A 396 2.88 -13.37 9.15
CA LEU A 396 2.39 -14.73 8.96
C LEU A 396 2.76 -15.61 10.15
N ASN A 397 1.85 -16.48 10.59
CA ASN A 397 2.15 -17.54 11.54
C ASN A 397 2.74 -18.78 10.84
N ALA A 398 3.10 -19.81 11.62
CA ALA A 398 3.66 -21.05 11.08
C ALA A 398 2.70 -21.79 10.12
N ASP A 399 1.39 -21.61 10.29
CA ASP A 399 0.35 -22.19 9.43
C ASP A 399 0.05 -21.33 8.19
N LYS A 400 0.89 -20.33 7.89
CA LYS A 400 0.72 -19.37 6.78
C LYS A 400 -0.57 -18.54 6.87
N GLN A 401 -1.10 -18.33 8.08
CA GLN A 401 -2.25 -17.48 8.32
C GLN A 401 -1.75 -16.07 8.70
N ALA A 402 -2.46 -15.03 8.24
CA ALA A 402 -2.09 -13.64 8.50
C ALA A 402 -2.53 -13.22 9.91
N ARG A 403 -1.56 -12.90 10.78
CA ARG A 403 -1.78 -12.16 12.02
C ARG A 403 -2.04 -10.69 11.72
N GLY A 404 -1.39 -10.16 10.71
CA GLY A 404 -1.47 -8.79 10.25
C GLY A 404 -0.98 -8.65 8.81
N ARG A 405 -1.14 -7.45 8.27
CA ARG A 405 -0.65 -7.07 6.94
C ARG A 405 -0.20 -5.60 6.97
N PRO A 406 1.08 -5.30 6.76
CA PRO A 406 1.55 -3.91 6.75
C PRO A 406 1.04 -3.17 5.52
N VAL A 407 0.57 -1.93 5.71
CA VAL A 407 0.06 -1.04 4.67
C VAL A 407 0.82 0.28 4.69
N GLY A 408 0.23 1.33 5.25
CA GLY A 408 0.81 2.66 5.33
C GLY A 408 1.95 2.75 6.32
N LEU A 409 2.98 3.49 5.96
CA LEU A 409 4.15 3.75 6.78
C LEU A 409 4.31 5.25 7.00
N ALA A 410 4.82 5.62 8.17
CA ALA A 410 5.23 6.99 8.47
C ALA A 410 6.45 6.98 9.40
N ILE A 411 7.17 8.10 9.45
CA ILE A 411 8.22 8.33 10.47
C ILE A 411 7.69 9.39 11.43
N ASP A 412 7.72 9.11 12.73
CA ASP A 412 7.28 10.06 13.73
C ASP A 412 8.33 11.17 14.01
N GLY A 413 7.94 12.17 14.79
CA GLY A 413 8.81 13.30 15.12
C GLY A 413 10.09 12.92 15.90
N GLN A 414 10.15 11.71 16.46
CA GLN A 414 11.31 11.15 17.14
C GLN A 414 12.16 10.26 16.21
N GLY A 415 11.72 10.06 14.97
CA GLY A 415 12.39 9.21 13.98
C GLY A 415 12.08 7.72 14.14
N ALA A 416 10.99 7.35 14.80
CA ALA A 416 10.51 5.98 14.86
C ALA A 416 9.66 5.64 13.63
N LEU A 417 9.71 4.38 13.19
CA LEU A 417 8.86 3.89 12.11
C LEU A 417 7.49 3.48 12.66
N LEU A 418 6.44 4.06 12.08
CA LEU A 418 5.04 3.68 12.31
C LEU A 418 4.54 2.82 11.16
N ILE A 419 3.76 1.78 11.48
CA ILE A 419 3.24 0.80 10.52
C ILE A 419 1.75 0.62 10.77
N ALA A 420 0.90 0.95 9.80
CA ALA A 420 -0.50 0.56 9.81
C ALA A 420 -0.64 -0.91 9.42
N ASP A 421 -1.38 -1.66 10.21
CA ASP A 421 -1.63 -3.10 10.04
C ASP A 421 -3.14 -3.32 9.92
N ASP A 422 -3.65 -3.39 8.69
CA ASP A 422 -5.08 -3.41 8.44
C ASP A 422 -5.76 -4.72 8.88
N ALA A 423 -5.08 -5.84 8.71
CA ALA A 423 -5.59 -7.16 9.11
C ALA A 423 -5.45 -7.41 10.62
N GLY A 424 -4.41 -6.84 11.25
CA GLY A 424 -4.18 -6.93 12.68
C GLY A 424 -4.92 -5.86 13.49
N GLY A 425 -5.47 -4.83 12.83
CA GLY A 425 -6.18 -3.73 13.49
C GLY A 425 -5.30 -2.90 14.42
N ALA A 426 -4.03 -2.69 14.06
CA ALA A 426 -3.03 -2.05 14.91
C ALA A 426 -2.22 -0.98 14.17
N VAL A 427 -1.64 -0.07 14.92
CA VAL A 427 -0.50 0.74 14.50
C VAL A 427 0.69 0.33 15.34
N TRP A 428 1.73 -0.16 14.70
CA TRP A 428 2.98 -0.57 15.32
C TRP A 428 3.98 0.58 15.28
N ARG A 429 4.76 0.74 16.36
CA ARG A 429 5.85 1.72 16.48
C ARG A 429 7.18 0.99 16.70
N VAL A 430 8.14 1.22 15.80
CA VAL A 430 9.46 0.57 15.81
C VAL A 430 10.53 1.61 16.08
N THR A 431 11.39 1.32 17.07
CA THR A 431 12.50 2.20 17.50
C THR A 431 13.79 1.40 17.61
N GLY A 432 14.92 2.07 17.76
CA GLY A 432 16.18 1.44 18.15
C GLY A 432 16.11 0.90 19.59
N SER A 433 16.64 -0.30 19.83
CA SER A 433 16.63 -0.95 21.16
C SER A 433 17.52 -0.25 22.22
N GLY A 434 18.32 0.74 21.82
CA GLY A 434 19.13 1.58 22.71
C GLY A 434 18.62 3.01 22.90
N ALA A 435 17.50 3.36 22.25
CA ALA A 435 16.88 4.66 22.41
C ALA A 435 16.20 4.73 23.78
N ARG A 436 16.80 5.44 24.74
CA ARG A 436 16.11 5.82 25.97
C ARG A 436 14.93 6.71 25.59
N SER A 437 13.77 6.47 26.17
CA SER A 437 12.67 7.42 26.28
C SER A 437 13.13 8.61 27.13
N GLU A 438 13.89 9.52 26.56
CA GLU A 438 14.09 10.85 27.15
C GLU A 438 12.96 11.72 26.56
N ALA A 439 11.86 11.76 27.26
CA ALA A 439 10.85 12.79 27.08
C ALA A 439 11.55 14.14 27.34
N GLN A 440 11.85 14.85 26.27
CA GLN A 440 12.29 16.24 26.38
C GLN A 440 11.04 17.08 26.68
N PRO A 441 10.96 17.74 27.83
CA PRO A 441 9.81 18.58 28.14
C PRO A 441 9.71 19.71 27.10
N PRO A 442 8.48 20.13 26.71
CA PRO A 442 8.29 21.15 25.71
C PRO A 442 9.01 22.43 26.13
N ALA A 443 9.82 23.00 25.23
CA ALA A 443 10.50 24.26 25.44
C ALA A 443 9.45 25.35 25.67
N ILE A 444 9.41 25.91 26.86
CA ILE A 444 8.62 27.08 27.20
C ILE A 444 9.25 28.26 26.44
N VAL A 445 8.64 28.66 25.34
CA VAL A 445 8.96 29.93 24.69
C VAL A 445 8.35 31.02 25.56
N ARG A 446 9.21 31.85 26.18
CA ARG A 446 8.83 33.09 26.84
C ARG A 446 8.68 34.21 25.83
#